data_4b546abd7a97b752249b687424f552e4
#
_entry.id   4b546abd7a97b752249b687424f552e4
#
_cell.length_a   1.000
_cell.length_b   1.000
_cell.length_c   1.000
_cell.angle_alpha   90.00
_cell.angle_beta   90.00
_cell.angle_gamma   90.00
#
_symmetry.space_group_name_H-M   'P 1'
#
loop_
_entity.id
_entity.type
_entity.pdbx_description
1 polymer ?
#
loop_
_entity_poly.entity_id
_entity_poly.type
_entity_poly.pdbx_seq_one_letter_code
_entity_poly.pdbx_strand_id
1 'polypeptide(L)'
;TDIVLLDGVSGSVQVEKILTTPAAPLDAVRSGIIGLLARTGVRPEEIVAPIVHATTLITNALIEGKTGRAALVTTRGFADTLLVRDEHRYDMYDLQIEFPDPPVPRDLTFEVNERTTAKGVVVRAPSSGDLDVLVAQLRDSVVEAVAVCFINSYVNPTNERSVADHLRQELGLPVCVSAE
;
A
#
# COMPACT_ATOMS: atom_id res chain seq x y z
N THR A 1 -2.18 17.42 -12.63
CA THR A 1 -2.40 17.99 -11.29
C THR A 1 -3.41 19.11 -11.39
N ASP A 2 -4.51 18.97 -10.68
CA ASP A 2 -5.56 19.97 -10.59
C ASP A 2 -5.49 20.63 -9.22
N ILE A 3 -5.59 21.97 -9.19
CA ILE A 3 -5.54 22.77 -7.97
C ILE A 3 -6.80 23.61 -7.91
N VAL A 4 -7.46 23.59 -6.76
CA VAL A 4 -8.73 24.27 -6.55
C VAL A 4 -8.59 25.24 -5.38
N LEU A 5 -8.98 26.50 -5.58
CA LEU A 5 -9.11 27.50 -4.54
C LEU A 5 -10.59 27.81 -4.36
N LEU A 6 -11.09 27.61 -3.15
CA LEU A 6 -12.47 27.92 -2.76
C LEU A 6 -12.52 29.15 -1.86
N ASP A 7 -13.30 30.13 -2.25
CA ASP A 7 -13.67 31.24 -1.36
C ASP A 7 -14.88 30.82 -0.50
N GLY A 8 -14.64 30.67 0.79
CA GLY A 8 -15.67 30.23 1.75
C GLY A 8 -16.77 31.27 2.01
N VAL A 9 -16.59 32.53 1.60
CA VAL A 9 -17.59 33.61 1.77
C VAL A 9 -18.48 33.72 0.55
N SER A 10 -17.88 33.82 -0.63
CA SER A 10 -18.65 33.97 -1.88
C SER A 10 -19.07 32.63 -2.50
N GLY A 11 -18.46 31.53 -2.10
CA GLY A 11 -18.63 30.21 -2.72
C GLY A 11 -17.95 30.11 -4.09
N SER A 12 -17.16 31.11 -4.51
CA SER A 12 -16.48 31.07 -5.81
C SER A 12 -15.34 30.04 -5.80
N VAL A 13 -15.20 29.35 -6.95
CA VAL A 13 -14.18 28.32 -7.15
C VAL A 13 -13.26 28.74 -8.29
N GLN A 14 -11.97 28.75 -8.02
CA GLN A 14 -10.93 28.94 -9.02
C GLN A 14 -10.17 27.65 -9.23
N VAL A 15 -9.93 27.27 -10.49
CA VAL A 15 -9.24 26.03 -10.84
C VAL A 15 -8.00 26.34 -11.67
N GLU A 16 -6.91 25.69 -11.33
CA GLU A 16 -5.67 25.66 -12.11
C GLU A 16 -5.35 24.23 -12.50
N LYS A 17 -4.97 24.01 -13.75
CA LYS A 17 -4.57 22.71 -14.26
C LYS A 17 -3.15 22.75 -14.77
N ILE A 18 -2.29 21.90 -14.23
CA ILE A 18 -0.87 21.84 -14.56
C ILE A 18 -0.49 20.42 -14.95
N LEU A 19 0.41 20.29 -15.91
CA LEU A 19 1.01 19.00 -16.25
C LEU A 19 1.76 18.44 -15.02
N THR A 20 1.53 17.18 -14.75
CA THR A 20 2.23 16.48 -13.67
C THR A 20 3.70 16.30 -14.06
N THR A 21 4.60 16.49 -13.10
CA THR A 21 6.04 16.23 -13.23
C THR A 21 6.35 14.87 -12.63
N PRO A 22 6.42 13.76 -13.43
CA PRO A 22 6.53 12.40 -12.87
C PRO A 22 7.78 12.19 -12.01
N ALA A 23 8.90 12.83 -12.39
CA ALA A 23 10.16 12.72 -11.64
C ALA A 23 10.18 13.51 -10.32
N ALA A 24 9.34 14.55 -10.21
CA ALA A 24 9.23 15.40 -9.03
C ALA A 24 7.79 15.94 -8.87
N PRO A 25 6.83 15.10 -8.43
CA PRO A 25 5.41 15.46 -8.39
C PRO A 25 5.10 16.71 -7.57
N LEU A 26 5.89 16.99 -6.54
CA LEU A 26 5.74 18.18 -5.70
C LEU A 26 6.02 19.49 -6.45
N ASP A 27 6.84 19.49 -7.50
CA ASP A 27 7.15 20.69 -8.27
C ASP A 27 5.92 21.18 -9.03
N ALA A 28 5.12 20.28 -9.60
CA ALA A 28 3.85 20.63 -10.23
C ALA A 28 2.88 21.24 -9.21
N VAL A 29 2.75 20.62 -8.03
CA VAL A 29 1.86 21.13 -6.97
C VAL A 29 2.29 22.55 -6.54
N ARG A 30 3.58 22.72 -6.25
CA ARG A 30 4.14 24.02 -5.83
C ARG A 30 3.93 25.09 -6.88
N SER A 31 4.28 24.81 -8.13
CA SER A 31 4.16 25.77 -9.23
C SER A 31 2.71 26.15 -9.49
N GLY A 32 1.79 25.19 -9.38
CA GLY A 32 0.38 25.45 -9.55
C GLY A 32 -0.23 26.28 -8.43
N ILE A 33 0.13 26.03 -7.19
CA ILE A 33 -0.33 26.85 -6.06
C ILE A 33 0.15 28.30 -6.27
N ILE A 34 1.45 28.50 -6.56
CA ILE A 34 2.01 29.82 -6.80
C ILE A 34 1.31 30.52 -7.97
N GLY A 35 1.11 29.82 -9.10
CA GLY A 35 0.43 30.36 -10.27
C GLY A 35 -1.03 30.76 -9.98
N LEU A 36 -1.77 29.90 -9.28
CA LEU A 36 -3.16 30.16 -8.90
C LEU A 36 -3.28 31.39 -7.98
N LEU A 37 -2.44 31.48 -6.95
CA LEU A 37 -2.43 32.62 -6.04
C LEU A 37 -2.05 33.93 -6.77
N ALA A 38 -1.03 33.90 -7.63
CA ALA A 38 -0.63 35.07 -8.43
C ALA A 38 -1.76 35.51 -9.36
N ARG A 39 -2.48 34.61 -10.00
CA ARG A 39 -3.59 34.93 -10.91
C ARG A 39 -4.82 35.48 -10.19
N THR A 40 -5.10 34.97 -9.00
CA THR A 40 -6.27 35.39 -8.20
C THR A 40 -5.98 36.58 -7.32
N GLY A 41 -4.71 36.99 -7.12
CA GLY A 41 -4.30 38.02 -6.21
C GLY A 41 -4.43 37.69 -4.73
N VAL A 42 -4.74 36.43 -4.41
CA VAL A 42 -4.86 35.92 -3.02
C VAL A 42 -3.46 35.73 -2.43
N ARG A 43 -3.24 36.27 -1.25
CA ARG A 43 -1.97 36.10 -0.53
C ARG A 43 -2.00 34.80 0.27
N PRO A 44 -0.84 34.14 0.49
CA PRO A 44 -0.77 32.89 1.27
C PRO A 44 -1.39 33.04 2.68
N GLU A 45 -1.26 34.19 3.31
CA GLU A 45 -1.78 34.48 4.66
C GLU A 45 -3.32 34.51 4.71
N GLU A 46 -3.96 34.65 3.57
CA GLU A 46 -5.44 34.64 3.46
C GLU A 46 -6.02 33.23 3.34
N ILE A 47 -5.15 32.21 3.22
CA ILE A 47 -5.56 30.81 3.26
C ILE A 47 -5.77 30.40 4.71
N VAL A 48 -7.01 30.37 5.15
CA VAL A 48 -7.39 30.10 6.55
C VAL A 48 -7.75 28.63 6.81
N ALA A 49 -7.98 27.84 5.76
CA ALA A 49 -8.32 26.44 5.86
C ALA A 49 -7.11 25.56 5.52
N PRO A 50 -7.05 24.32 6.05
CA PRO A 50 -6.01 23.37 5.66
C PRO A 50 -6.02 23.10 4.16
N ILE A 51 -4.83 22.97 3.55
CA ILE A 51 -4.70 22.48 2.17
C ILE A 51 -4.95 20.96 2.19
N VAL A 52 -5.96 20.53 1.45
CA VAL A 52 -6.26 19.10 1.26
C VAL A 52 -5.55 18.63 0.00
N HIS A 53 -4.70 17.63 0.15
CA HIS A 53 -3.98 17.02 -0.97
C HIS A 53 -4.43 15.57 -1.15
N ALA A 54 -4.76 15.19 -2.37
CA ALA A 54 -5.04 13.80 -2.76
C ALA A 54 -4.27 13.47 -4.04
N THR A 55 -3.84 12.22 -4.18
CA THR A 55 -3.11 11.77 -5.36
C THR A 55 -3.46 10.33 -5.71
N THR A 56 -3.46 10.02 -7.00
CA THR A 56 -3.60 8.66 -7.54
C THR A 56 -2.24 8.02 -7.86
N LEU A 57 -1.15 8.55 -7.33
CA LEU A 57 0.20 8.10 -7.64
C LEU A 57 0.37 6.59 -7.38
N ILE A 58 -0.09 6.11 -6.21
CA ILE A 58 -0.01 4.70 -5.84
C ILE A 58 -0.85 3.83 -6.77
N THR A 59 -2.09 4.27 -7.05
CA THR A 59 -2.99 3.55 -7.98
C THR A 59 -2.37 3.43 -9.37
N ASN A 60 -1.80 4.53 -9.88
CA ASN A 60 -1.14 4.53 -11.17
C ASN A 60 0.10 3.61 -11.17
N ALA A 61 0.92 3.64 -10.11
CA ALA A 61 2.07 2.77 -9.98
C ALA A 61 1.68 1.27 -9.99
N LEU A 62 0.58 0.92 -9.31
CA LEU A 62 0.03 -0.44 -9.31
C LEU A 62 -0.46 -0.86 -10.70
N ILE A 63 -1.21 0.00 -11.40
CA ILE A 63 -1.73 -0.27 -12.75
C ILE A 63 -0.58 -0.43 -13.75
N GLU A 64 0.48 0.38 -13.62
CA GLU A 64 1.64 0.37 -14.50
C GLU A 64 2.67 -0.71 -14.12
N GLY A 65 2.48 -1.46 -13.02
CA GLY A 65 3.44 -2.43 -12.50
C GLY A 65 4.77 -1.81 -12.04
N LYS A 66 4.79 -0.50 -11.77
CA LYS A 66 5.98 0.25 -11.32
C LYS A 66 6.02 0.34 -9.80
N THR A 67 6.11 -0.81 -9.16
CA THR A 67 6.22 -0.94 -7.70
C THR A 67 7.60 -1.45 -7.31
N GLY A 68 8.03 -1.15 -6.08
CA GLY A 68 9.22 -1.77 -5.50
C GLY A 68 9.05 -3.29 -5.34
N ARG A 69 10.16 -4.01 -5.24
CA ARG A 69 10.15 -5.46 -5.02
C ARG A 69 9.72 -5.75 -3.57
N ALA A 70 8.48 -6.11 -3.38
CA ALA A 70 7.90 -6.40 -2.07
C ALA A 70 7.77 -7.90 -1.81
N ALA A 71 7.88 -8.30 -0.52
CA ALA A 71 7.49 -9.63 -0.07
C ALA A 71 6.12 -9.57 0.62
N LEU A 72 5.38 -10.68 0.53
CA LEU A 72 4.18 -10.93 1.33
C LEU A 72 4.48 -11.99 2.38
N VAL A 73 4.14 -11.70 3.63
CA VAL A 73 4.18 -12.66 4.75
C VAL A 73 2.75 -12.97 5.17
N THR A 74 2.37 -14.22 5.08
CA THR A 74 0.99 -14.67 5.33
C THR A 74 0.93 -15.85 6.28
N THR A 75 -0.27 -16.21 6.72
CA THR A 75 -0.55 -17.41 7.53
C THR A 75 -0.21 -18.67 6.75
N ARG A 76 0.42 -19.66 7.41
CA ARG A 76 0.74 -20.95 6.79
C ARG A 76 -0.52 -21.62 6.19
N GLY A 77 -0.38 -22.09 4.93
CA GLY A 77 -1.45 -22.67 4.13
C GLY A 77 -2.21 -21.66 3.27
N PHE A 78 -1.81 -20.38 3.25
CA PHE A 78 -2.48 -19.32 2.50
C PHE A 78 -1.56 -18.59 1.49
N ALA A 79 -0.40 -19.13 1.21
CA ALA A 79 0.55 -18.50 0.29
C ALA A 79 0.03 -18.37 -1.15
N ASP A 80 -0.92 -19.20 -1.54
CA ASP A 80 -1.49 -19.20 -2.89
C ASP A 80 -2.73 -18.29 -3.04
N THR A 81 -3.12 -17.55 -1.99
CA THR A 81 -4.34 -16.73 -1.98
C THR A 81 -4.34 -15.70 -3.11
N LEU A 82 -3.19 -15.06 -3.41
CA LEU A 82 -3.10 -14.11 -4.51
C LEU A 82 -3.25 -14.75 -5.89
N LEU A 83 -2.91 -16.02 -6.04
CA LEU A 83 -3.07 -16.79 -7.28
C LEU A 83 -4.48 -17.35 -7.42
N VAL A 84 -5.05 -17.90 -6.33
CA VAL A 84 -6.41 -18.44 -6.27
C VAL A 84 -7.45 -17.33 -6.46
N ARG A 85 -7.19 -16.13 -5.92
CA ARG A 85 -8.10 -14.96 -5.99
C ARG A 85 -9.47 -15.30 -5.40
N ASP A 86 -10.54 -14.91 -6.08
CA ASP A 86 -11.93 -15.23 -5.76
C ASP A 86 -12.49 -16.41 -6.59
N GLU A 87 -11.61 -17.12 -7.30
CA GLU A 87 -11.94 -18.25 -8.21
C GLU A 87 -12.86 -17.84 -9.39
N HIS A 88 -13.15 -16.55 -9.56
CA HIS A 88 -13.99 -16.08 -10.64
C HIS A 88 -13.24 -16.09 -11.98
N ARG A 89 -13.86 -16.70 -12.99
CA ARG A 89 -13.37 -16.69 -14.37
C ARG A 89 -14.23 -15.73 -15.18
N TYR A 90 -13.61 -14.71 -15.77
CA TYR A 90 -14.31 -13.73 -16.60
C TYR A 90 -14.75 -14.30 -17.96
N ASP A 91 -14.13 -15.41 -18.41
CA ASP A 91 -14.61 -16.27 -19.49
C ASP A 91 -14.55 -17.74 -19.04
N MET A 92 -15.72 -18.37 -18.84
CA MET A 92 -15.82 -19.71 -18.30
C MET A 92 -15.34 -20.78 -19.29
N TYR A 93 -15.44 -20.52 -20.58
CA TYR A 93 -15.13 -21.48 -21.64
C TYR A 93 -13.74 -21.28 -22.28
N ASP A 94 -13.06 -20.22 -21.94
CA ASP A 94 -11.70 -20.00 -22.37
C ASP A 94 -10.73 -20.86 -21.55
N LEU A 95 -10.13 -21.86 -22.20
CA LEU A 95 -9.14 -22.75 -21.58
C LEU A 95 -7.75 -22.11 -21.46
N GLN A 96 -7.52 -21.01 -22.17
CA GLN A 96 -6.24 -20.27 -22.17
C GLN A 96 -6.36 -18.93 -21.44
N ILE A 97 -7.33 -18.81 -20.55
CA ILE A 97 -7.56 -17.57 -19.79
C ILE A 97 -6.30 -17.15 -19.03
N GLU A 98 -5.84 -15.95 -19.31
CA GLU A 98 -4.71 -15.34 -18.61
C GLU A 98 -5.21 -14.33 -17.59
N PHE A 99 -4.71 -14.43 -16.36
CA PHE A 99 -4.97 -13.47 -15.32
C PHE A 99 -3.79 -12.48 -15.20
N PRO A 100 -4.04 -11.22 -14.83
CA PRO A 100 -2.97 -10.30 -14.51
C PRO A 100 -2.04 -10.86 -13.42
N ASP A 101 -0.75 -10.59 -13.53
CA ASP A 101 0.21 -11.01 -12.52
C ASP A 101 -0.17 -10.44 -11.14
N PRO A 102 0.01 -11.21 -10.06
CA PRO A 102 -0.23 -10.70 -8.71
C PRO A 102 0.81 -9.61 -8.36
N PRO A 103 0.45 -8.62 -7.50
CA PRO A 103 1.36 -7.55 -7.10
C PRO A 103 2.61 -8.05 -6.36
N VAL A 104 2.54 -9.24 -5.77
CA VAL A 104 3.66 -9.96 -5.18
C VAL A 104 3.68 -11.35 -5.80
N PRO A 105 4.78 -11.75 -6.47
CA PRO A 105 4.89 -13.09 -7.06
C PRO A 105 4.98 -14.18 -5.98
N ARG A 106 4.66 -15.40 -6.38
CA ARG A 106 4.57 -16.53 -5.44
C ARG A 106 5.88 -16.84 -4.70
N ASP A 107 7.01 -16.68 -5.36
CA ASP A 107 8.36 -16.90 -4.82
C ASP A 107 8.76 -15.85 -3.77
N LEU A 108 8.06 -14.71 -3.72
CA LEU A 108 8.20 -13.69 -2.68
C LEU A 108 7.08 -13.72 -1.64
N THR A 109 6.26 -14.79 -1.62
CA THR A 109 5.23 -15.00 -0.60
C THR A 109 5.70 -16.05 0.40
N PHE A 110 5.88 -15.62 1.65
CA PHE A 110 6.39 -16.42 2.76
C PHE A 110 5.29 -16.75 3.76
N GLU A 111 5.41 -17.86 4.45
CA GLU A 111 4.42 -18.34 5.40
C GLU A 111 4.95 -18.37 6.83
N VAL A 112 4.09 -17.93 7.76
CA VAL A 112 4.36 -18.02 9.20
C VAL A 112 3.38 -18.97 9.84
N ASN A 113 3.90 -19.82 10.73
CA ASN A 113 3.09 -20.80 11.45
C ASN A 113 2.37 -20.14 12.64
N GLU A 114 1.39 -19.31 12.31
CA GLU A 114 0.49 -18.64 13.25
C GLU A 114 -0.97 -19.01 12.96
N ARG A 115 -1.88 -18.75 13.90
CA ARG A 115 -3.32 -18.89 13.66
C ARG A 115 -4.15 -18.02 14.58
N THR A 116 -4.98 -17.18 13.99
CA THR A 116 -6.06 -16.45 14.65
C THR A 116 -7.41 -16.93 14.08
N THR A 117 -8.37 -17.18 14.95
CA THR A 117 -9.71 -17.62 14.52
C THR A 117 -10.57 -16.44 14.08
N ALA A 118 -11.69 -16.71 13.39
CA ALA A 118 -12.67 -15.68 13.01
C ALA A 118 -13.32 -14.97 14.21
N LYS A 119 -13.19 -15.53 15.44
CA LYS A 119 -13.62 -14.88 16.69
C LYS A 119 -12.50 -14.10 17.37
N GLY A 120 -11.35 -13.92 16.74
CA GLY A 120 -10.20 -13.19 17.27
C GLY A 120 -9.37 -13.95 18.32
N VAL A 121 -9.63 -15.24 18.53
CA VAL A 121 -8.82 -16.03 19.49
C VAL A 121 -7.51 -16.43 18.80
N VAL A 122 -6.38 -16.08 19.41
CA VAL A 122 -5.06 -16.54 18.97
C VAL A 122 -4.89 -18.00 19.40
N VAL A 123 -4.96 -18.93 18.46
CA VAL A 123 -4.74 -20.36 18.69
C VAL A 123 -3.26 -20.70 18.64
N ARG A 124 -2.50 -19.97 17.84
CA ARG A 124 -1.07 -20.14 17.69
C ARG A 124 -0.38 -18.81 17.43
N ALA A 125 0.58 -18.47 18.27
CA ALA A 125 1.50 -17.38 18.04
C ALA A 125 2.74 -17.87 17.27
N PRO A 126 3.40 -17.01 16.47
CA PRO A 126 4.68 -17.34 15.84
C PRO A 126 5.75 -17.69 16.88
N SER A 127 6.54 -18.72 16.65
CA SER A 127 7.69 -19.02 17.50
C SER A 127 8.91 -18.17 17.08
N SER A 128 9.88 -18.00 17.99
CA SER A 128 11.14 -17.34 17.65
C SER A 128 11.88 -18.05 16.52
N GLY A 129 11.89 -19.36 16.52
CA GLY A 129 12.51 -20.15 15.44
C GLY A 129 11.83 -19.96 14.08
N ASP A 130 10.50 -19.83 14.04
CA ASP A 130 9.78 -19.52 12.79
C ASP A 130 10.18 -18.11 12.28
N LEU A 131 10.36 -17.15 13.19
CA LEU A 131 10.75 -15.79 12.85
C LEU A 131 12.20 -15.70 12.37
N ASP A 132 13.12 -16.43 12.99
CA ASP A 132 14.53 -16.48 12.55
C ASP A 132 14.65 -17.04 11.13
N VAL A 133 13.90 -18.09 10.81
CA VAL A 133 13.84 -18.66 9.46
C VAL A 133 13.27 -17.66 8.47
N LEU A 134 12.17 -16.98 8.83
CA LEU A 134 11.56 -15.96 7.98
C LEU A 134 12.53 -14.81 7.68
N VAL A 135 13.23 -14.29 8.69
CA VAL A 135 14.22 -13.22 8.53
C VAL A 135 15.34 -13.66 7.57
N ALA A 136 15.85 -14.87 7.70
CA ALA A 136 16.87 -15.41 6.80
C ALA A 136 16.35 -15.47 5.35
N GLN A 137 15.15 -16.00 5.12
CA GLN A 137 14.54 -16.08 3.80
C GLN A 137 14.33 -14.68 3.17
N LEU A 138 13.86 -13.71 3.96
CA LEU A 138 13.65 -12.34 3.48
C LEU A 138 14.97 -11.64 3.12
N ARG A 139 16.05 -11.86 3.89
CA ARG A 139 17.37 -11.34 3.56
C ARG A 139 17.91 -11.90 2.24
N ASP A 140 17.69 -13.18 2.00
CA ASP A 140 18.15 -13.85 0.76
C ASP A 140 17.34 -13.42 -0.47
N SER A 141 16.11 -12.98 -0.29
CA SER A 141 15.19 -12.62 -1.39
C SER A 141 15.42 -11.22 -1.98
N VAL A 142 16.24 -10.38 -1.36
CA VAL A 142 16.59 -9.02 -1.82
C VAL A 142 15.34 -8.19 -2.13
N VAL A 143 14.44 -8.06 -1.15
CA VAL A 143 13.22 -7.24 -1.24
C VAL A 143 13.44 -5.84 -0.65
N GLU A 144 12.65 -4.87 -1.10
CA GLU A 144 12.72 -3.47 -0.67
C GLU A 144 11.68 -3.13 0.40
N ALA A 145 10.64 -3.96 0.53
CA ALA A 145 9.57 -3.78 1.51
C ALA A 145 8.91 -5.13 1.84
N VAL A 146 8.23 -5.20 2.98
CA VAL A 146 7.48 -6.38 3.40
C VAL A 146 6.04 -5.99 3.77
N ALA A 147 5.07 -6.73 3.24
CA ALA A 147 3.68 -6.67 3.67
C ALA A 147 3.37 -7.89 4.55
N VAL A 148 2.82 -7.68 5.74
CA VAL A 148 2.35 -8.76 6.62
C VAL A 148 0.83 -8.75 6.57
N CYS A 149 0.23 -9.90 6.17
CA CYS A 149 -1.21 -10.04 6.03
C CYS A 149 -1.64 -11.44 6.50
N PHE A 150 -2.15 -11.52 7.73
CA PHE A 150 -2.58 -12.78 8.31
C PHE A 150 -4.10 -12.96 8.27
N ILE A 151 -4.52 -14.20 8.23
CA ILE A 151 -5.94 -14.54 8.24
C ILE A 151 -6.57 -14.09 9.56
N ASN A 152 -7.70 -13.36 9.46
CA ASN A 152 -8.45 -12.77 10.56
C ASN A 152 -7.71 -11.69 11.37
N SER A 153 -6.63 -11.11 10.87
CA SER A 153 -5.91 -10.01 11.54
C SER A 153 -6.78 -8.77 11.73
N TYR A 154 -7.76 -8.53 10.88
CA TYR A 154 -8.74 -7.44 11.03
C TYR A 154 -9.60 -7.56 12.31
N VAL A 155 -9.74 -8.79 12.87
CA VAL A 155 -10.43 -9.04 14.13
C VAL A 155 -9.45 -8.94 15.32
N ASN A 156 -8.25 -9.52 15.16
CA ASN A 156 -7.20 -9.48 16.18
C ASN A 156 -5.82 -9.41 15.53
N PRO A 157 -5.17 -8.23 15.51
CA PRO A 157 -3.89 -8.00 14.84
C PRO A 157 -2.66 -8.41 15.65
N THR A 158 -2.81 -9.05 16.80
CA THR A 158 -1.69 -9.31 17.73
C THR A 158 -0.52 -10.04 17.07
N ASN A 159 -0.80 -11.15 16.36
CA ASN A 159 0.26 -11.91 15.68
C ASN A 159 0.89 -11.09 14.54
N GLU A 160 0.09 -10.40 13.76
CA GLU A 160 0.54 -9.59 12.62
C GLU A 160 1.47 -8.47 13.06
N ARG A 161 1.08 -7.72 14.10
CA ARG A 161 1.92 -6.66 14.68
C ARG A 161 3.21 -7.20 15.28
N SER A 162 3.14 -8.30 16.02
CA SER A 162 4.33 -8.93 16.62
C SER A 162 5.37 -9.32 15.56
N VAL A 163 4.91 -9.93 14.43
CA VAL A 163 5.79 -10.28 13.33
C VAL A 163 6.34 -9.03 12.65
N ALA A 164 5.50 -8.04 12.38
CA ALA A 164 5.92 -6.81 11.73
C ALA A 164 6.98 -6.04 12.54
N ASP A 165 6.80 -5.96 13.87
CA ASP A 165 7.75 -5.30 14.75
C ASP A 165 9.10 -6.03 14.79
N HIS A 166 9.07 -7.36 14.82
CA HIS A 166 10.27 -8.16 14.72
C HIS A 166 11.01 -7.95 13.39
N LEU A 167 10.27 -7.98 12.27
CA LEU A 167 10.85 -7.76 10.94
C LEU A 167 11.42 -6.34 10.76
N ARG A 168 10.76 -5.31 11.31
CA ARG A 168 11.27 -3.92 11.30
C ARG A 168 12.62 -3.82 12.01
N GLN A 169 12.76 -4.49 13.17
CA GLN A 169 13.99 -4.50 13.94
C GLN A 169 15.12 -5.24 13.24
N GLU A 170 14.83 -6.41 12.66
CA GLU A 170 15.83 -7.28 12.07
C GLU A 170 16.27 -6.89 10.66
N LEU A 171 15.38 -6.35 9.85
CA LEU A 171 15.64 -6.08 8.43
C LEU A 171 15.97 -4.61 8.14
N GLY A 172 15.47 -3.68 8.95
CA GLY A 172 15.58 -2.25 8.67
C GLY A 172 14.81 -1.81 7.41
N LEU A 173 13.87 -2.62 6.92
CA LEU A 173 13.03 -2.36 5.75
C LEU A 173 11.67 -1.77 6.16
N PRO A 174 11.00 -1.06 5.26
CA PRO A 174 9.60 -0.73 5.44
C PRO A 174 8.75 -2.00 5.58
N VAL A 175 8.00 -2.10 6.68
CA VAL A 175 7.06 -3.20 6.93
C VAL A 175 5.69 -2.62 7.22
N CYS A 176 4.71 -2.97 6.41
CA CYS A 176 3.30 -2.63 6.63
C CYS A 176 2.49 -3.86 7.06
N VAL A 177 1.41 -3.62 7.77
CA VAL A 177 0.47 -4.64 8.23
C VAL A 177 -0.92 -4.36 7.67
N SER A 178 -1.67 -5.41 7.37
CA SER A 178 -2.99 -5.28 6.73
C SER A 178 -4.07 -4.75 7.68
N ALA A 179 -3.83 -4.82 8.99
CA ALA A 179 -4.77 -4.41 10.03
C ALA A 179 -4.60 -2.95 10.51
N GLU A 180 -3.78 -2.13 9.81
CA GLU A 180 -3.55 -0.70 10.12
C GLU A 180 -4.15 0.26 9.11
#